data_c44005362a9da2966b94454c6a40cfc3
#
_entry.id   c44005362a9da2966b94454c6a40cfc3
#
_cell.length_a   1.000
_cell.length_b   1.000
_cell.length_c   1.000
_cell.angle_alpha   90.00
_cell.angle_beta   90.00
_cell.angle_gamma   90.00
#
_symmetry.space_group_name_H-M   'P 1'
#
loop_
_entity.id
_entity.type
_entity.pdbx_description
1 polymer ?
#
loop_
_entity_poly.entity_id
_entity_poly.type
_entity_poly.pdbx_seq_one_letter_code
_entity_poly.pdbx_strand_id
1 'polypeptide(L)'
;MARTARTVARSSADAALHGRHVTPGQDLRTAARIQHQLLPPSLYTGRYIDLAAKASPCRLVGGDFFDYQDTSGQFRLALGDVCGNGAPAVLHAALVQGLLALEAEGNDGAASAMAHLNRALCRRAIPGRFVTLFIGLVTPEGRLSYCNAGQCCPILVNHRSVRDLTAGGIPLGLFPDATYEEESLAMVPGDTLVVFSDGVTEAQGRAENPNEEFGDMRVLEAVREHPEATASAVLDHLLAKLRGFARQRQQRDDATALVMRYLGEREHEVVSCQPGADSRLV
;
A
#
# COMPACT_ATOMS: atom_id res chain seq x y z
N MET A 1 45.25 -11.36 34.63
CA MET A 1 43.83 -11.60 34.99
C MET A 1 42.81 -10.95 34.04
N ALA A 2 43.10 -9.86 33.32
CA ALA A 2 42.13 -9.20 32.43
C ALA A 2 41.86 -9.91 31.07
N ARG A 3 42.76 -10.79 30.60
CA ARG A 3 42.58 -11.52 29.33
C ARG A 3 41.64 -12.72 29.43
N THR A 4 41.57 -13.36 30.60
CA THR A 4 40.72 -14.56 30.82
C THR A 4 39.24 -14.20 30.95
N ALA A 5 38.91 -13.05 31.54
CA ALA A 5 37.53 -12.60 31.70
C ALA A 5 36.83 -12.23 30.35
N ARG A 6 37.58 -11.69 29.37
CA ARG A 6 37.05 -11.37 28.04
C ARG A 6 36.79 -12.60 27.17
N THR A 7 37.54 -13.68 27.36
CA THR A 7 37.34 -14.94 26.61
C THR A 7 36.13 -15.71 27.11
N VAL A 8 35.86 -15.70 28.43
CA VAL A 8 34.69 -16.37 29.02
C VAL A 8 33.41 -15.62 28.70
N ALA A 9 33.42 -14.27 28.67
CA ALA A 9 32.23 -13.47 28.31
C ALA A 9 31.83 -13.62 26.83
N ARG A 10 32.81 -13.80 25.91
CA ARG A 10 32.53 -14.09 24.50
C ARG A 10 31.96 -15.51 24.31
N SER A 11 32.48 -16.50 25.02
CA SER A 11 31.98 -17.87 24.92
C SER A 11 30.54 -18.04 25.44
N SER A 12 30.15 -17.31 26.50
CA SER A 12 28.78 -17.35 27.01
C SER A 12 27.78 -16.58 26.13
N ALA A 13 28.22 -15.50 25.46
CA ALA A 13 27.39 -14.77 24.50
C ALA A 13 27.19 -15.58 23.20
N ASP A 14 28.22 -16.25 22.70
CA ASP A 14 28.12 -17.13 21.54
C ASP A 14 27.28 -18.39 21.85
N ALA A 15 27.36 -18.94 23.05
CA ALA A 15 26.52 -20.07 23.46
C ALA A 15 25.04 -19.68 23.61
N ALA A 16 24.73 -18.45 24.02
CA ALA A 16 23.36 -17.93 24.10
C ALA A 16 22.74 -17.67 22.71
N LEU A 17 23.56 -17.33 21.70
CA LEU A 17 23.14 -17.17 20.31
C LEU A 17 22.93 -18.52 19.58
N HIS A 18 23.59 -19.59 19.97
CA HIS A 18 23.48 -20.93 19.34
C HIS A 18 22.47 -21.87 20.03
N GLY A 19 21.79 -21.42 21.11
CA GLY A 19 20.96 -22.27 21.97
C GLY A 19 19.49 -22.45 21.52
N ARG A 20 19.01 -21.82 20.42
CA ARG A 20 17.69 -22.10 19.86
C ARG A 20 17.85 -22.54 18.42
N HIS A 21 17.72 -23.83 18.15
CA HIS A 21 17.46 -24.34 16.81
C HIS A 21 16.11 -23.81 16.34
N VAL A 22 16.12 -22.57 15.78
CA VAL A 22 14.94 -22.03 15.12
C VAL A 22 14.81 -22.78 13.80
N THR A 23 13.68 -23.43 13.59
CA THR A 23 13.43 -24.13 12.32
C THR A 23 13.15 -23.10 11.23
N PRO A 24 13.50 -23.36 9.94
CA PRO A 24 13.20 -22.45 8.84
C PRO A 24 11.74 -21.98 8.79
N GLY A 25 10.80 -22.82 9.22
CA GLY A 25 9.37 -22.45 9.33
C GLY A 25 9.07 -21.45 10.45
N GLN A 26 9.85 -21.45 11.55
CA GLN A 26 9.70 -20.46 12.63
C GLN A 26 10.26 -19.11 12.23
N ASP A 27 11.39 -19.08 11.51
CA ASP A 27 11.96 -17.86 10.98
C ASP A 27 11.01 -17.17 9.99
N LEU A 28 10.41 -17.95 9.09
CA LEU A 28 9.45 -17.41 8.13
C LEU A 28 8.18 -16.87 8.79
N ARG A 29 7.68 -17.51 9.86
CA ARG A 29 6.56 -16.97 10.67
C ARG A 29 6.94 -15.67 11.38
N THR A 30 8.19 -15.55 11.82
CA THR A 30 8.68 -14.31 12.41
C THR A 30 8.79 -13.22 11.37
N ALA A 31 9.29 -13.52 10.17
CA ALA A 31 9.31 -12.60 9.04
C ALA A 31 7.90 -12.13 8.66
N ALA A 32 6.90 -13.02 8.64
CA ALA A 32 5.51 -12.67 8.39
C ALA A 32 4.94 -11.68 9.41
N ARG A 33 5.27 -11.86 10.70
CA ARG A 33 4.87 -10.89 11.74
C ARG A 33 5.53 -9.54 11.57
N ILE A 34 6.81 -9.52 11.20
CA ILE A 34 7.53 -8.27 10.93
C ILE A 34 6.92 -7.58 9.71
N GLN A 35 6.67 -8.30 8.61
CA GLN A 35 6.01 -7.75 7.43
C GLN A 35 4.67 -7.12 7.78
N HIS A 36 3.84 -7.82 8.56
CA HIS A 36 2.55 -7.28 9.00
C HIS A 36 2.69 -5.99 9.85
N GLN A 37 3.77 -5.86 10.62
CA GLN A 37 4.05 -4.66 11.42
C GLN A 37 4.63 -3.50 10.61
N LEU A 38 5.21 -3.77 9.45
CA LEU A 38 5.67 -2.74 8.51
C LEU A 38 4.52 -2.10 7.74
N LEU A 39 3.40 -2.82 7.55
CA LEU A 39 2.21 -2.25 6.94
C LEU A 39 1.54 -1.27 7.91
N PRO A 40 1.05 -0.12 7.41
CA PRO A 40 0.25 0.78 8.23
C PRO A 40 -1.11 0.14 8.60
N PRO A 41 -1.88 0.73 9.53
CA PRO A 41 -3.23 0.27 9.85
C PRO A 41 -4.08 0.06 8.60
N SER A 42 -4.87 -1.01 8.57
CA SER A 42 -5.74 -1.34 7.43
C SER A 42 -6.89 -0.35 7.21
N LEU A 43 -7.18 0.49 8.18
CA LEU A 43 -8.25 1.49 8.15
C LEU A 43 -7.67 2.84 8.59
N TYR A 44 -8.05 3.88 7.87
CA TYR A 44 -7.74 5.26 8.21
C TYR A 44 -8.93 6.16 7.88
N THR A 45 -9.31 7.01 8.82
CA THR A 45 -10.30 8.05 8.60
C THR A 45 -9.74 9.36 9.12
N GLY A 46 -9.44 10.26 8.20
CA GLY A 46 -8.92 11.58 8.46
C GLY A 46 -9.90 12.69 8.11
N ARG A 47 -9.39 13.92 8.03
CA ARG A 47 -10.17 15.13 7.79
C ARG A 47 -10.91 15.10 6.45
N TYR A 48 -10.25 14.64 5.39
CA TYR A 48 -10.75 14.64 4.02
C TYR A 48 -10.59 13.29 3.29
N ILE A 49 -10.03 12.29 3.97
CA ILE A 49 -9.79 10.94 3.43
C ILE A 49 -10.44 9.89 4.33
N ASP A 50 -11.10 8.92 3.70
CA ASP A 50 -11.46 7.63 4.29
C ASP A 50 -10.78 6.54 3.46
N LEU A 51 -9.97 5.69 4.10
CA LEU A 51 -9.15 4.69 3.43
C LEU A 51 -9.29 3.33 4.11
N ALA A 52 -9.35 2.30 3.29
CA ALA A 52 -9.25 0.91 3.72
C ALA A 52 -8.30 0.15 2.78
N ALA A 53 -7.43 -0.68 3.35
CA ALA A 53 -6.51 -1.50 2.59
C ALA A 53 -6.37 -2.91 3.16
N LYS A 54 -6.10 -3.87 2.30
CA LYS A 54 -5.87 -5.27 2.68
C LYS A 54 -4.81 -5.89 1.79
N ALA A 55 -3.75 -6.39 2.41
CA ALA A 55 -2.78 -7.27 1.77
C ALA A 55 -3.05 -8.71 2.21
N SER A 56 -3.11 -9.62 1.25
CA SER A 56 -3.38 -11.05 1.46
C SER A 56 -2.32 -11.86 0.72
N PRO A 57 -1.20 -12.19 1.38
CA PRO A 57 -0.14 -12.96 0.74
C PRO A 57 -0.62 -14.38 0.40
N CYS A 58 -0.21 -14.90 -0.75
CA CYS A 58 -0.53 -16.26 -1.20
C CYS A 58 0.24 -17.34 -0.40
N ARG A 59 1.30 -16.93 0.28
CA ARG A 59 2.12 -17.75 1.19
C ARG A 59 2.18 -17.11 2.58
N LEU A 60 3.12 -17.52 3.40
CA LEU A 60 3.33 -16.89 4.72
C LEU A 60 3.79 -15.44 4.64
N VAL A 61 4.53 -15.09 3.58
CA VAL A 61 5.03 -13.74 3.28
C VAL A 61 4.89 -13.48 1.79
N GLY A 62 4.76 -12.22 1.41
CA GLY A 62 4.53 -11.79 0.02
C GLY A 62 5.39 -10.60 -0.41
N GLY A 63 5.35 -10.30 -1.73
CA GLY A 63 5.96 -9.12 -2.33
C GLY A 63 5.09 -7.89 -2.27
N ASP A 64 3.78 -8.07 -2.14
CA ASP A 64 2.81 -6.99 -2.09
C ASP A 64 2.89 -6.20 -0.79
N PHE A 65 2.70 -4.89 -0.92
CA PHE A 65 2.56 -3.97 0.21
C PHE A 65 1.71 -2.76 -0.16
N PHE A 66 1.15 -2.14 0.84
CA PHE A 66 0.57 -0.79 0.74
C PHE A 66 1.18 0.10 1.80
N ASP A 67 1.14 1.39 1.56
CA ASP A 67 1.57 2.40 2.52
C ASP A 67 0.72 3.66 2.39
N TYR A 68 0.63 4.44 3.47
CA TYR A 68 0.04 5.77 3.43
C TYR A 68 0.59 6.63 4.55
N GLN A 69 0.61 7.93 4.31
CA GLN A 69 1.01 8.94 5.29
C GLN A 69 0.12 10.17 5.17
N ASP A 70 -0.37 10.65 6.31
CA ASP A 70 -1.05 11.93 6.44
C ASP A 70 -0.06 12.97 6.94
N THR A 71 0.26 13.93 6.11
CA THR A 71 1.12 15.06 6.44
C THR A 71 0.31 16.35 6.49
N SER A 72 0.86 17.43 7.03
CA SER A 72 0.15 18.72 7.19
C SER A 72 -0.32 19.38 5.89
N GLY A 73 0.12 18.90 4.72
CA GLY A 73 -0.20 19.50 3.42
C GLY A 73 -0.82 18.55 2.41
N GLN A 74 -0.68 17.24 2.60
CA GLN A 74 -1.19 16.25 1.67
C GLN A 74 -1.25 14.86 2.28
N PHE A 75 -2.15 14.04 1.76
CA PHE A 75 -2.22 12.62 2.04
C PHE A 75 -1.51 11.84 0.93
N ARG A 76 -0.52 11.06 1.29
CA ARG A 76 0.20 10.17 0.37
C ARG A 76 -0.30 8.75 0.54
N LEU A 77 -0.48 8.04 -0.57
CA LEU A 77 -0.77 6.61 -0.57
C LEU A 77 0.08 5.91 -1.62
N ALA A 78 0.39 4.65 -1.38
CA ALA A 78 1.13 3.80 -2.29
C ALA A 78 0.65 2.35 -2.21
N LEU A 79 0.75 1.64 -3.33
CA LEU A 79 0.62 0.19 -3.41
C LEU A 79 1.68 -0.32 -4.38
N GLY A 80 2.44 -1.31 -3.97
CA GLY A 80 3.49 -1.91 -4.77
C GLY A 80 3.50 -3.41 -4.68
N ASP A 81 4.03 -4.03 -5.73
CA ASP A 81 4.32 -5.45 -5.81
C ASP A 81 5.75 -5.67 -6.26
N VAL A 82 6.45 -6.56 -5.58
CA VAL A 82 7.83 -6.96 -5.88
C VAL A 82 7.82 -8.26 -6.66
N CYS A 83 8.35 -8.24 -7.87
CA CYS A 83 8.49 -9.40 -8.73
C CYS A 83 9.00 -10.64 -7.98
N GLY A 84 8.21 -11.73 -8.02
CA GLY A 84 8.47 -13.01 -7.37
C GLY A 84 7.82 -13.11 -5.99
N ASN A 85 8.08 -14.19 -5.27
CA ASN A 85 7.38 -14.51 -4.02
C ASN A 85 8.31 -14.99 -2.91
N GLY A 86 7.78 -15.07 -1.68
CA GLY A 86 8.46 -15.60 -0.50
C GLY A 86 9.53 -14.66 0.10
N ALA A 87 10.50 -15.21 0.82
CA ALA A 87 11.48 -14.44 1.57
C ALA A 87 12.29 -13.41 0.75
N PRO A 88 12.73 -13.69 -0.50
CA PRO A 88 13.40 -12.67 -1.30
C PRO A 88 12.52 -11.48 -1.66
N ALA A 89 11.24 -11.70 -1.95
CA ALA A 89 10.30 -10.65 -2.29
C ALA A 89 9.99 -9.76 -1.07
N VAL A 90 9.73 -10.36 0.11
CA VAL A 90 9.44 -9.59 1.32
C VAL A 90 10.61 -8.73 1.78
N LEU A 91 11.86 -9.20 1.62
CA LEU A 91 13.04 -8.38 1.95
C LEU A 91 13.15 -7.16 1.03
N HIS A 92 12.82 -7.35 -0.25
CA HIS A 92 12.82 -6.25 -1.22
C HIS A 92 11.66 -5.28 -0.98
N ALA A 93 10.46 -5.80 -0.66
CA ALA A 93 9.31 -4.99 -0.26
C ALA A 93 9.63 -4.12 0.97
N ALA A 94 10.25 -4.69 2.00
CA ALA A 94 10.68 -3.94 3.18
C ALA A 94 11.69 -2.82 2.86
N LEU A 95 12.61 -3.07 1.90
CA LEU A 95 13.52 -2.03 1.42
C LEU A 95 12.76 -0.90 0.74
N VAL A 96 11.80 -1.23 -0.15
CA VAL A 96 11.00 -0.22 -0.87
C VAL A 96 10.17 0.61 0.10
N GLN A 97 9.52 -0.03 1.08
CA GLN A 97 8.77 0.68 2.14
C GLN A 97 9.65 1.64 2.94
N GLY A 98 10.87 1.21 3.31
CA GLY A 98 11.82 2.09 3.99
C GLY A 98 12.24 3.30 3.14
N LEU A 99 12.41 3.11 1.82
CA LEU A 99 12.70 4.21 0.89
C LEU A 99 11.50 5.14 0.70
N LEU A 100 10.27 4.59 0.60
CA LEU A 100 9.03 5.37 0.53
C LEU A 100 8.84 6.27 1.75
N ALA A 101 9.13 5.75 2.95
CA ALA A 101 9.03 6.52 4.19
C ALA A 101 9.97 7.74 4.18
N LEU A 102 11.18 7.62 3.61
CA LEU A 102 12.11 8.74 3.47
C LEU A 102 11.65 9.76 2.43
N GLU A 103 11.11 9.31 1.29
CA GLU A 103 10.57 10.20 0.25
C GLU A 103 9.34 10.99 0.73
N ALA A 104 8.64 10.48 1.72
CA ALA A 104 7.47 11.15 2.28
C ALA A 104 7.79 12.38 3.13
N GLU A 105 9.01 12.50 3.64
CA GLU A 105 9.50 13.70 4.32
C GLU A 105 9.80 14.85 3.34
N GLY A 106 9.98 14.52 2.05
CA GLY A 106 10.17 15.48 0.96
C GLY A 106 8.85 16.07 0.45
N ASN A 107 8.93 17.21 -0.20
CA ASN A 107 7.77 17.88 -0.82
C ASN A 107 7.72 17.65 -2.34
N ASP A 108 8.40 16.61 -2.81
CA ASP A 108 8.49 16.27 -4.22
C ASP A 108 7.20 15.61 -4.73
N GLY A 109 6.87 15.83 -6.00
CA GLY A 109 5.74 15.19 -6.66
C GLY A 109 5.91 13.67 -6.81
N ALA A 110 4.84 12.96 -7.19
CA ALA A 110 4.82 11.51 -7.33
C ALA A 110 5.86 11.00 -8.34
N ALA A 111 6.03 11.70 -9.49
CA ALA A 111 7.03 11.31 -10.48
C ALA A 111 8.47 11.49 -9.99
N SER A 112 8.75 12.54 -9.23
CA SER A 112 10.08 12.77 -8.64
C SER A 112 10.42 11.69 -7.61
N ALA A 113 9.51 11.39 -6.70
CA ALA A 113 9.64 10.30 -5.73
C ALA A 113 9.90 8.97 -6.45
N MET A 114 9.12 8.67 -7.50
CA MET A 114 9.28 7.45 -8.32
C MET A 114 10.67 7.36 -8.93
N ALA A 115 11.20 8.46 -9.50
CA ALA A 115 12.54 8.51 -10.08
C ALA A 115 13.64 8.32 -9.02
N HIS A 116 13.47 8.90 -7.81
CA HIS A 116 14.41 8.70 -6.70
C HIS A 116 14.46 7.25 -6.24
N LEU A 117 13.28 6.62 -6.06
CA LEU A 117 13.15 5.20 -5.71
C LEU A 117 13.80 4.32 -6.77
N ASN A 118 13.52 4.55 -8.05
CA ASN A 118 14.11 3.81 -9.15
C ASN A 118 15.65 3.86 -9.12
N ARG A 119 16.23 5.05 -9.00
CA ARG A 119 17.69 5.21 -8.91
C ARG A 119 18.27 4.50 -7.68
N ALA A 120 17.58 4.55 -6.53
CA ALA A 120 18.03 3.87 -5.32
C ALA A 120 18.03 2.34 -5.48
N LEU A 121 17.00 1.79 -6.13
CA LEU A 121 16.89 0.36 -6.41
C LEU A 121 17.91 -0.10 -7.45
N CYS A 122 18.08 0.63 -8.55
CA CYS A 122 19.07 0.30 -9.60
C CYS A 122 20.51 0.32 -9.07
N ARG A 123 20.85 1.21 -8.12
CA ARG A 123 22.19 1.22 -7.48
C ARG A 123 22.47 -0.04 -6.66
N ARG A 124 21.44 -0.76 -6.22
CA ARG A 124 21.52 -2.00 -5.45
C ARG A 124 21.01 -3.20 -6.23
N ALA A 125 21.03 -3.11 -7.56
CA ALA A 125 20.39 -4.02 -8.48
C ALA A 125 20.46 -5.48 -8.02
N ILE A 126 19.28 -6.06 -7.79
CA ILE A 126 19.12 -7.48 -7.52
C ILE A 126 18.71 -8.11 -8.86
N PRO A 127 19.54 -8.95 -9.47
CA PRO A 127 19.27 -9.50 -10.80
C PRO A 127 17.89 -10.16 -10.89
N GLY A 128 17.12 -9.81 -11.92
CA GLY A 128 15.79 -10.36 -12.18
C GLY A 128 14.71 -9.88 -11.20
N ARG A 129 14.94 -8.80 -10.45
CA ARG A 129 13.96 -8.21 -9.54
C ARG A 129 13.61 -6.78 -9.95
N PHE A 130 12.34 -6.51 -10.05
CA PHE A 130 11.78 -5.20 -10.29
C PHE A 130 10.56 -5.01 -9.36
N VAL A 131 10.06 -3.80 -9.30
CA VAL A 131 8.92 -3.44 -8.45
C VAL A 131 7.92 -2.66 -9.29
N THR A 132 6.68 -3.09 -9.29
CA THR A 132 5.58 -2.24 -9.74
C THR A 132 5.11 -1.39 -8.58
N LEU A 133 4.81 -0.12 -8.82
CA LEU A 133 4.45 0.81 -7.75
C LEU A 133 3.51 1.89 -8.27
N PHE A 134 2.44 2.13 -7.53
CA PHE A 134 1.61 3.31 -7.65
C PHE A 134 1.87 4.25 -6.49
N ILE A 135 2.01 5.56 -6.76
CA ILE A 135 2.04 6.63 -5.76
C ILE A 135 0.95 7.63 -6.10
N GLY A 136 0.09 7.95 -5.11
CA GLY A 136 -0.90 9.00 -5.18
C GLY A 136 -0.70 10.02 -4.06
N LEU A 137 -0.87 11.31 -4.40
CA LEU A 137 -0.78 12.45 -3.49
C LEU A 137 -2.11 13.22 -3.56
N VAL A 138 -2.83 13.31 -2.44
CA VAL A 138 -4.13 13.99 -2.37
C VAL A 138 -4.02 15.19 -1.47
N THR A 139 -4.40 16.38 -1.97
CA THR A 139 -4.47 17.59 -1.15
C THR A 139 -5.85 17.75 -0.49
N PRO A 140 -5.97 18.54 0.58
CA PRO A 140 -7.27 18.84 1.20
C PRO A 140 -8.31 19.38 0.23
N GLU A 141 -7.88 20.15 -0.78
CA GLU A 141 -8.74 20.76 -1.81
C GLU A 141 -9.19 19.72 -2.88
N GLY A 142 -8.75 18.45 -2.76
CA GLY A 142 -9.17 17.38 -3.68
C GLY A 142 -8.32 17.28 -4.94
N ARG A 143 -7.10 17.81 -4.99
CA ARG A 143 -6.19 17.51 -6.09
C ARG A 143 -5.49 16.19 -5.84
N LEU A 144 -5.70 15.22 -6.74
CA LEU A 144 -4.96 13.98 -6.82
C LEU A 144 -3.86 14.12 -7.86
N SER A 145 -2.59 14.05 -7.44
CA SER A 145 -1.42 13.88 -8.32
C SER A 145 -0.93 12.46 -8.20
N TYR A 146 -0.61 11.79 -9.31
CA TYR A 146 -0.22 10.38 -9.26
C TYR A 146 0.82 10.00 -10.30
N CYS A 147 1.52 8.89 -10.01
CA CYS A 147 2.44 8.23 -10.93
C CYS A 147 2.32 6.71 -10.79
N ASN A 148 2.20 6.00 -11.92
CA ASN A 148 2.08 4.55 -11.98
C ASN A 148 3.31 3.93 -12.66
N ALA A 149 4.15 3.23 -11.92
CA ALA A 149 5.32 2.52 -12.44
C ALA A 149 5.00 1.04 -12.71
N GLY A 150 4.15 0.79 -13.70
CA GLY A 150 3.82 -0.58 -14.15
C GLY A 150 2.91 -1.38 -13.24
N GLN A 151 2.22 -0.76 -12.26
CA GLN A 151 1.21 -1.43 -11.46
C GLN A 151 -0.09 -1.61 -12.25
N CYS A 152 -0.94 -2.59 -11.88
CA CYS A 152 -2.30 -2.71 -12.39
C CYS A 152 -2.97 -1.34 -12.40
N CYS A 153 -3.69 -1.03 -13.48
CA CYS A 153 -4.20 0.31 -13.68
C CYS A 153 -5.21 0.69 -12.58
N PRO A 154 -4.88 1.64 -11.68
CA PRO A 154 -5.84 2.07 -10.66
C PRO A 154 -7.02 2.77 -11.32
N ILE A 155 -8.18 2.68 -10.70
CA ILE A 155 -9.41 3.30 -11.18
C ILE A 155 -9.90 4.38 -10.22
N LEU A 156 -10.23 5.55 -10.79
CA LEU A 156 -10.95 6.61 -10.09
C LEU A 156 -12.41 6.56 -10.53
N VAL A 157 -13.30 6.30 -9.57
CA VAL A 157 -14.74 6.11 -9.81
C VAL A 157 -15.51 7.23 -9.14
N ASN A 158 -16.39 7.86 -9.88
CA ASN A 158 -17.41 8.76 -9.35
C ASN A 158 -18.80 8.41 -9.93
N HIS A 159 -19.83 9.14 -9.50
CA HIS A 159 -21.22 8.88 -9.93
C HIS A 159 -21.44 8.97 -11.46
N ARG A 160 -20.55 9.63 -12.21
CA ARG A 160 -20.76 9.94 -13.63
C ARG A 160 -19.75 9.26 -14.54
N SER A 161 -18.55 8.97 -14.04
CA SER A 161 -17.44 8.52 -14.85
C SER A 161 -16.55 7.50 -14.11
N VAL A 162 -15.77 6.80 -14.90
CA VAL A 162 -14.63 5.99 -14.47
C VAL A 162 -13.42 6.48 -15.24
N ARG A 163 -12.31 6.59 -14.58
CA ARG A 163 -11.05 6.97 -15.17
C ARG A 163 -9.95 6.02 -14.74
N ASP A 164 -9.27 5.47 -15.72
CA ASP A 164 -8.06 4.68 -15.54
C ASP A 164 -6.87 5.63 -15.32
N LEU A 165 -6.04 5.35 -14.32
CA LEU A 165 -4.89 6.18 -13.96
C LEU A 165 -3.62 5.59 -14.57
N THR A 166 -3.30 6.01 -15.81
CA THR A 166 -2.25 5.40 -16.63
C THR A 166 -0.94 6.17 -16.69
N ALA A 167 -0.91 7.45 -16.25
CA ALA A 167 0.32 8.24 -16.27
C ALA A 167 1.39 7.65 -15.35
N GLY A 168 2.62 7.57 -15.85
CA GLY A 168 3.71 6.98 -15.10
C GLY A 168 4.88 6.54 -15.96
N GLY A 169 5.31 5.29 -15.82
CA GLY A 169 6.45 4.72 -16.52
C GLY A 169 6.60 3.23 -16.30
N ILE A 170 7.77 2.73 -16.62
CA ILE A 170 8.09 1.31 -16.46
C ILE A 170 8.33 0.93 -14.99
N PRO A 171 8.24 -0.36 -14.61
CA PRO A 171 8.55 -0.82 -13.26
C PRO A 171 9.93 -0.37 -12.77
N LEU A 172 10.04 -0.16 -11.46
CA LEU A 172 11.27 0.30 -10.80
C LEU A 172 12.34 -0.79 -10.79
N GLY A 173 13.62 -0.36 -10.87
CA GLY A 173 14.77 -1.27 -10.74
C GLY A 173 15.21 -1.91 -12.06
N LEU A 174 14.54 -1.62 -13.18
CA LEU A 174 14.89 -2.16 -14.51
C LEU A 174 15.98 -1.34 -15.19
N PHE A 175 15.79 -0.03 -15.27
CA PHE A 175 16.70 0.87 -15.97
C PHE A 175 16.95 2.14 -15.13
N PRO A 176 18.22 2.49 -14.84
CA PRO A 176 18.55 3.61 -13.94
C PRO A 176 18.08 4.98 -14.48
N ASP A 177 18.00 5.12 -15.80
CA ASP A 177 17.63 6.36 -16.49
C ASP A 177 16.14 6.39 -16.90
N ALA A 178 15.32 5.51 -16.33
CA ALA A 178 13.87 5.52 -16.58
C ALA A 178 13.26 6.86 -16.15
N THR A 179 12.37 7.36 -16.98
CA THR A 179 11.60 8.59 -16.73
C THR A 179 10.17 8.25 -16.34
N TYR A 180 9.56 9.10 -15.53
CA TYR A 180 8.23 8.92 -14.99
C TYR A 180 7.41 10.17 -15.21
N GLU A 181 6.16 10.00 -15.62
CA GLU A 181 5.19 11.08 -15.85
C GLU A 181 4.21 11.14 -14.68
N GLU A 182 3.85 12.35 -14.30
CA GLU A 182 2.84 12.63 -13.30
C GLU A 182 1.61 13.25 -13.96
N GLU A 183 0.43 12.81 -13.56
CA GLU A 183 -0.81 13.46 -13.93
C GLU A 183 -1.53 13.96 -12.68
N SER A 184 -2.22 15.09 -12.80
CA SER A 184 -3.03 15.67 -11.73
C SER A 184 -4.49 15.77 -12.15
N LEU A 185 -5.39 15.39 -11.24
CA LEU A 185 -6.83 15.37 -11.39
C LEU A 185 -7.50 16.11 -10.25
N ALA A 186 -8.66 16.71 -10.52
CA ALA A 186 -9.54 17.21 -9.46
C ALA A 186 -10.51 16.11 -9.03
N MET A 187 -10.55 15.82 -7.74
CA MET A 187 -11.53 14.96 -7.09
C MET A 187 -12.65 15.82 -6.49
N VAL A 188 -13.84 15.26 -6.48
CA VAL A 188 -14.98 15.84 -5.75
C VAL A 188 -15.38 14.92 -4.59
N PRO A 189 -16.03 15.45 -3.53
CA PRO A 189 -16.48 14.61 -2.42
C PRO A 189 -17.32 13.41 -2.90
N GLY A 190 -16.95 12.22 -2.45
CA GLY A 190 -17.54 10.96 -2.87
C GLY A 190 -16.73 10.18 -3.93
N ASP A 191 -15.78 10.83 -4.60
CA ASP A 191 -14.88 10.13 -5.53
C ASP A 191 -14.10 9.04 -4.80
N THR A 192 -13.99 7.88 -5.43
CA THR A 192 -13.37 6.68 -4.88
C THR A 192 -12.24 6.22 -5.77
N LEU A 193 -11.02 6.22 -5.25
CA LEU A 193 -9.83 5.65 -5.87
C LEU A 193 -9.66 4.21 -5.40
N VAL A 194 -9.47 3.28 -6.34
CA VAL A 194 -9.17 1.88 -6.05
C VAL A 194 -7.85 1.51 -6.70
N VAL A 195 -6.92 1.04 -5.89
CA VAL A 195 -5.60 0.55 -6.30
C VAL A 195 -5.52 -0.92 -5.91
N PHE A 196 -5.03 -1.77 -6.81
CA PHE A 196 -4.98 -3.21 -6.58
C PHE A 196 -3.78 -3.82 -7.29
N SER A 197 -3.30 -4.99 -6.79
CA SER A 197 -2.30 -5.80 -7.45
C SER A 197 -2.93 -6.81 -8.42
N ASP A 198 -2.11 -7.41 -9.28
CA ASP A 198 -2.52 -8.40 -10.27
C ASP A 198 -3.16 -9.65 -9.64
N GLY A 199 -2.75 -10.06 -8.43
CA GLY A 199 -3.40 -11.16 -7.72
C GLY A 199 -4.89 -10.94 -7.42
N VAL A 200 -5.40 -9.71 -7.52
CA VAL A 200 -6.84 -9.43 -7.50
C VAL A 200 -7.47 -9.73 -8.84
N THR A 201 -6.93 -9.20 -9.94
CA THR A 201 -7.51 -9.32 -11.28
C THR A 201 -7.24 -10.67 -11.94
N GLU A 202 -6.07 -11.27 -11.70
CA GLU A 202 -5.69 -12.59 -12.21
C GLU A 202 -6.18 -13.76 -11.34
N ALA A 203 -6.94 -13.46 -10.27
CA ALA A 203 -7.55 -14.52 -9.48
C ALA A 203 -8.43 -15.42 -10.36
N GLN A 204 -8.14 -16.70 -10.34
CA GLN A 204 -8.81 -17.66 -11.22
C GLN A 204 -10.17 -18.09 -10.69
N GLY A 205 -11.14 -18.18 -11.62
CA GLY A 205 -12.48 -18.64 -11.37
C GLY A 205 -12.59 -20.14 -11.08
N ARG A 206 -13.80 -20.66 -11.18
CA ARG A 206 -14.15 -22.06 -10.86
C ARG A 206 -13.38 -23.05 -11.74
N ALA A 207 -13.31 -24.31 -11.28
CA ALA A 207 -12.65 -25.41 -12.01
C ALA A 207 -13.26 -25.67 -13.41
N GLU A 208 -14.51 -25.30 -13.62
CA GLU A 208 -15.24 -25.46 -14.90
C GLU A 208 -14.72 -24.48 -15.97
N ASN A 209 -14.19 -23.31 -15.57
CA ASN A 209 -13.55 -22.35 -16.47
C ASN A 209 -12.20 -21.90 -15.88
N PRO A 210 -11.14 -22.71 -16.01
CA PRO A 210 -9.86 -22.47 -15.34
C PRO A 210 -9.08 -21.27 -15.88
N ASN A 211 -9.46 -20.75 -17.05
CA ASN A 211 -8.80 -19.59 -17.67
C ASN A 211 -9.58 -18.29 -17.46
N GLU A 212 -10.70 -18.34 -16.75
CA GLU A 212 -11.45 -17.13 -16.40
C GLU A 212 -10.80 -16.46 -15.20
N GLU A 213 -10.42 -15.20 -15.38
CA GLU A 213 -9.87 -14.33 -14.35
C GLU A 213 -10.95 -13.40 -13.81
N PHE A 214 -10.74 -12.88 -12.59
CA PHE A 214 -11.64 -11.93 -11.98
C PHE A 214 -11.78 -10.67 -12.83
N GLY A 215 -10.66 -10.10 -13.25
CA GLY A 215 -10.55 -8.99 -14.19
C GLY A 215 -11.00 -7.65 -13.64
N ASP A 216 -10.56 -6.58 -14.32
CA ASP A 216 -10.83 -5.17 -13.94
C ASP A 216 -12.33 -4.85 -13.92
N MET A 217 -13.11 -5.45 -14.81
CA MET A 217 -14.55 -5.19 -14.89
C MET A 217 -15.30 -5.58 -13.61
N ARG A 218 -14.93 -6.70 -12.98
CA ARG A 218 -15.56 -7.12 -11.71
C ARG A 218 -15.09 -6.26 -10.53
N VAL A 219 -13.86 -5.74 -10.58
CA VAL A 219 -13.40 -4.73 -9.61
C VAL A 219 -14.26 -3.48 -9.73
N LEU A 220 -14.44 -2.96 -10.93
CA LEU A 220 -15.28 -1.78 -11.20
C LEU A 220 -16.74 -1.99 -10.78
N GLU A 221 -17.33 -3.14 -11.10
CA GLU A 221 -18.69 -3.49 -10.68
C GLU A 221 -18.84 -3.47 -9.16
N ALA A 222 -17.89 -4.09 -8.44
CA ALA A 222 -17.90 -4.12 -6.99
C ALA A 222 -17.89 -2.72 -6.36
N VAL A 223 -17.13 -1.80 -6.94
CA VAL A 223 -17.08 -0.40 -6.46
C VAL A 223 -18.38 0.34 -6.75
N ARG A 224 -18.95 0.15 -7.94
CA ARG A 224 -20.18 0.85 -8.39
C ARG A 224 -21.45 0.38 -7.67
N GLU A 225 -21.49 -0.82 -7.16
CA GLU A 225 -22.65 -1.34 -6.42
C GLU A 225 -22.91 -0.59 -5.11
N HIS A 226 -21.90 0.07 -4.55
CA HIS A 226 -21.99 0.76 -3.27
C HIS A 226 -21.36 2.17 -3.30
N PRO A 227 -21.91 3.10 -4.10
CA PRO A 227 -21.27 4.39 -4.37
C PRO A 227 -21.20 5.32 -3.14
N GLU A 228 -22.12 5.14 -2.17
CA GLU A 228 -22.16 5.94 -0.93
C GLU A 228 -21.54 5.24 0.28
N ALA A 229 -20.97 4.03 0.09
CA ALA A 229 -20.41 3.26 1.19
C ALA A 229 -19.06 3.85 1.65
N THR A 230 -18.67 3.53 2.88
CA THR A 230 -17.31 3.82 3.39
C THR A 230 -16.27 3.03 2.59
N ALA A 231 -15.01 3.49 2.61
CA ALA A 231 -13.90 2.78 1.97
C ALA A 231 -13.80 1.32 2.45
N SER A 232 -14.03 1.08 3.75
CA SER A 232 -14.05 -0.28 4.33
C SER A 232 -15.17 -1.13 3.74
N ALA A 233 -16.39 -0.61 3.61
CA ALA A 233 -17.51 -1.38 3.07
C ALA A 233 -17.31 -1.72 1.59
N VAL A 234 -16.75 -0.80 0.79
CA VAL A 234 -16.39 -1.05 -0.61
C VAL A 234 -15.31 -2.14 -0.72
N LEU A 235 -14.26 -2.04 0.09
CA LEU A 235 -13.18 -3.03 0.12
C LEU A 235 -13.70 -4.42 0.54
N ASP A 236 -14.50 -4.50 1.59
CA ASP A 236 -15.07 -5.76 2.07
C ASP A 236 -15.97 -6.40 1.01
N HIS A 237 -16.75 -5.60 0.29
CA HIS A 237 -17.58 -6.07 -0.81
C HIS A 237 -16.74 -6.61 -1.98
N LEU A 238 -15.72 -5.87 -2.40
CA LEU A 238 -14.77 -6.31 -3.42
C LEU A 238 -14.13 -7.65 -3.05
N LEU A 239 -13.61 -7.76 -1.83
CA LEU A 239 -12.98 -8.98 -1.34
C LEU A 239 -13.96 -10.14 -1.19
N ALA A 240 -15.23 -9.88 -0.86
CA ALA A 240 -16.27 -10.89 -0.83
C ALA A 240 -16.60 -11.42 -2.23
N LYS A 241 -16.70 -10.54 -3.23
CA LYS A 241 -16.88 -10.94 -4.64
C LYS A 241 -15.69 -11.76 -5.15
N LEU A 242 -14.45 -11.32 -4.84
CA LEU A 242 -13.24 -12.03 -5.21
C LEU A 242 -13.21 -13.45 -4.61
N ARG A 243 -13.48 -13.59 -3.30
CA ARG A 243 -13.58 -14.90 -2.63
C ARG A 243 -14.70 -15.76 -3.21
N GLY A 244 -15.85 -15.16 -3.53
CA GLY A 244 -16.97 -15.84 -4.16
C GLY A 244 -16.66 -16.36 -5.56
N PHE A 245 -15.86 -15.62 -6.32
CA PHE A 245 -15.40 -15.99 -7.65
C PHE A 245 -14.36 -17.10 -7.60
N ALA A 246 -13.33 -16.93 -6.77
CA ALA A 246 -12.20 -17.87 -6.67
C ALA A 246 -12.58 -19.23 -6.05
N ARG A 247 -13.69 -19.32 -5.29
CA ARG A 247 -14.26 -20.51 -4.64
C ARG A 247 -13.35 -21.73 -4.56
N GLN A 248 -12.73 -21.96 -3.40
CA GLN A 248 -11.89 -23.13 -3.09
C GLN A 248 -10.60 -23.27 -3.93
N ARG A 249 -10.31 -22.35 -4.85
CA ARG A 249 -9.01 -22.33 -5.50
C ARG A 249 -7.96 -21.74 -4.56
N GLN A 250 -6.80 -22.34 -4.56
CA GLN A 250 -5.65 -21.80 -3.87
C GLN A 250 -5.23 -20.50 -4.59
N GLN A 251 -5.09 -19.42 -3.83
CA GLN A 251 -4.52 -18.17 -4.30
C GLN A 251 -3.10 -18.43 -4.83
N ARG A 252 -2.82 -17.97 -6.06
CA ARG A 252 -1.53 -18.22 -6.74
C ARG A 252 -0.55 -17.10 -6.55
N ASP A 253 -1.05 -15.88 -6.42
CA ASP A 253 -0.25 -14.68 -6.18
C ASP A 253 -0.78 -13.87 -5.00
N ASP A 254 0.01 -12.94 -4.50
CA ASP A 254 -0.39 -12.03 -3.45
C ASP A 254 -1.52 -11.12 -3.96
N ALA A 255 -2.57 -10.92 -3.18
CA ALA A 255 -3.70 -10.09 -3.56
C ALA A 255 -3.85 -8.93 -2.59
N THR A 256 -3.58 -7.72 -3.08
CA THR A 256 -3.64 -6.50 -2.31
C THR A 256 -4.58 -5.51 -2.96
N ALA A 257 -5.45 -4.90 -2.16
CA ALA A 257 -6.34 -3.84 -2.61
C ALA A 257 -6.37 -2.71 -1.58
N LEU A 258 -6.45 -1.48 -2.08
CA LEU A 258 -6.59 -0.25 -1.34
C LEU A 258 -7.75 0.54 -1.96
N VAL A 259 -8.69 0.93 -1.12
CA VAL A 259 -9.80 1.81 -1.47
C VAL A 259 -9.62 3.10 -0.70
N MET A 260 -9.58 4.24 -1.38
CA MET A 260 -9.53 5.56 -0.79
C MET A 260 -10.70 6.39 -1.29
N ARG A 261 -11.41 7.01 -0.37
CA ARG A 261 -12.53 7.89 -0.65
C ARG A 261 -12.21 9.32 -0.25
N TYR A 262 -12.42 10.26 -1.16
CA TYR A 262 -12.29 11.67 -0.86
C TYR A 262 -13.58 12.19 -0.25
N LEU A 263 -13.50 12.75 0.95
CA LEU A 263 -14.66 13.23 1.73
C LEU A 263 -14.95 14.72 1.52
N GLY A 264 -14.03 15.44 0.86
CA GLY A 264 -14.01 16.90 0.85
C GLY A 264 -13.41 17.47 2.13
N GLU A 265 -12.96 18.69 2.06
CA GLU A 265 -12.50 19.41 3.23
C GLU A 265 -13.70 19.74 4.12
N ARG A 266 -13.81 19.07 5.27
CA ARG A 266 -14.81 19.41 6.27
C ARG A 266 -14.36 20.71 6.94
N GLU A 267 -15.12 21.79 6.77
CA GLU A 267 -14.94 22.97 7.60
C GLU A 267 -15.01 22.56 9.07
N HIS A 268 -13.97 22.83 9.81
CA HIS A 268 -14.07 22.77 11.26
C HIS A 268 -15.09 23.81 11.69
N GLU A 269 -16.26 23.38 12.15
CA GLU A 269 -17.06 24.21 13.04
C GLU A 269 -16.17 24.54 14.25
N VAL A 270 -15.58 25.71 14.21
CA VAL A 270 -14.95 26.32 15.40
C VAL A 270 -16.12 26.55 16.34
N VAL A 271 -16.33 25.63 17.27
CA VAL A 271 -17.19 25.89 18.43
C VAL A 271 -16.51 27.03 19.16
N SER A 272 -16.93 28.25 18.84
CA SER A 272 -16.55 29.44 19.60
C SER A 272 -17.13 29.26 21.00
N CYS A 273 -16.31 28.81 21.93
CA CYS A 273 -16.54 28.99 23.33
C CYS A 273 -16.63 30.52 23.58
N GLN A 274 -17.84 31.04 23.60
CA GLN A 274 -18.06 32.38 24.14
C GLN A 274 -17.67 32.36 25.62
N PRO A 275 -16.75 33.20 26.08
CA PRO A 275 -16.51 33.35 27.51
C PRO A 275 -17.78 33.91 28.10
N GLY A 276 -18.43 33.13 28.97
CA GLY A 276 -19.59 33.57 29.73
C GLY A 276 -19.27 34.83 30.49
N ALA A 277 -19.95 35.90 30.14
CA ALA A 277 -20.06 37.09 30.94
C ALA A 277 -20.84 36.75 32.20
N ASP A 278 -20.15 36.52 33.30
CA ASP A 278 -20.76 36.59 34.63
C ASP A 278 -19.98 37.59 35.48
N SER A 279 -20.38 38.86 35.32
CA SER A 279 -20.11 39.91 36.22
C SER A 279 -21.40 40.19 37.00
N ARG A 280 -21.50 39.71 38.22
CA ARG A 280 -22.30 40.31 39.34
C ARG A 280 -22.09 39.49 40.60
N LEU A 281 -21.44 40.09 41.58
CA LEU A 281 -22.07 40.51 42.83
C LEU A 281 -21.02 40.76 43.92
N VAL A 282 -21.02 42.00 44.37
CA VAL A 282 -20.85 42.57 45.74
C VAL A 282 -19.62 42.10 46.52
#